data_37dae165e0c85a616dfadecbc6606471
#
_entry.id   37dae165e0c85a616dfadecbc6606471
#
_cell.length_a   1.000
_cell.length_b   1.000
_cell.length_c   1.000
_cell.angle_alpha   90.00
_cell.angle_beta   90.00
_cell.angle_gamma   90.00
#
_symmetry.space_group_name_H-M   'P 1'
#
loop_
_entity.id
_entity.type
_entity.pdbx_description
1 polymer ?
#
loop_
_entity_poly.entity_id
_entity_poly.type
_entity_poly.pdbx_seq_one_letter_code
_entity_poly.pdbx_strand_id
1 'polypeptide(L)'
;MDVSDRIRKELGSAPVVLFMKGTPEFPQCGFSAQTVAALRNLGAKFHYVNIFDDPELREALKRFSNWPTYPQLYVNGELVGGCDIALEMYRNGELKDLLATAGAVTA
;
A
#
# COMPACT_ATOMS: atom_id res chain seq x y z
N MET A 1 8.37 6.44 -20.66
CA MET A 1 7.35 6.75 -19.62
C MET A 1 8.01 7.56 -18.51
N ASP A 2 7.43 8.67 -18.14
CA ASP A 2 7.95 9.40 -16.99
C ASP A 2 7.54 8.69 -15.67
N VAL A 3 8.07 9.17 -14.55
CA VAL A 3 7.85 8.53 -13.26
C VAL A 3 6.39 8.61 -12.82
N SER A 4 5.68 9.70 -13.16
CA SER A 4 4.26 9.84 -12.83
C SER A 4 3.41 8.79 -13.56
N ASP A 5 3.74 8.51 -14.81
CA ASP A 5 3.06 7.45 -15.57
C ASP A 5 3.31 6.07 -14.97
N ARG A 6 4.53 5.82 -14.49
CA ARG A 6 4.84 4.56 -13.81
C ARG A 6 4.06 4.41 -12.50
N ILE A 7 3.92 5.50 -11.74
CA ILE A 7 3.10 5.49 -10.52
C ILE A 7 1.65 5.15 -10.86
N ARG A 8 1.07 5.81 -11.86
CA ARG A 8 -0.31 5.53 -12.28
C ARG A 8 -0.50 4.11 -12.77
N LYS A 9 0.49 3.56 -13.47
CA LYS A 9 0.46 2.17 -13.92
C LYS A 9 0.45 1.21 -12.73
N GLU A 10 1.28 1.45 -11.74
CA GLU A 10 1.30 0.63 -10.52
C GLU A 10 -0.03 0.72 -9.77
N LEU A 11 -0.59 1.93 -9.64
CA LEU A 11 -1.86 2.13 -8.97
C LEU A 11 -3.03 1.46 -9.71
N GLY A 12 -2.94 1.34 -11.03
CA GLY A 12 -3.95 0.67 -11.85
C GLY A 12 -3.78 -0.84 -11.95
N SER A 13 -2.71 -1.41 -11.41
CA SER A 13 -2.40 -2.84 -11.55
C SER A 13 -3.28 -3.74 -10.70
N ALA A 14 -3.85 -3.23 -9.62
CA ALA A 14 -4.71 -3.97 -8.71
C ALA A 14 -5.57 -3.02 -7.90
N PRO A 15 -6.70 -3.48 -7.34
CA PRO A 15 -7.53 -2.65 -6.46
C PRO A 15 -6.79 -2.19 -5.20
N VAL A 16 -5.89 -3.00 -4.68
CA VAL A 16 -5.11 -2.68 -3.49
C VAL A 16 -3.63 -2.72 -3.85
N VAL A 17 -2.94 -1.60 -3.60
CA VAL A 17 -1.51 -1.46 -3.90
C VAL A 17 -0.80 -0.93 -2.66
N LEU A 18 0.26 -1.61 -2.26
CA LEU A 18 1.09 -1.23 -1.12
C LEU A 18 2.50 -0.87 -1.61
N PHE A 19 2.88 0.38 -1.42
CA PHE A 19 4.28 0.80 -1.61
C PHE A 19 4.98 0.65 -0.27
N MET A 20 6.02 -0.18 -0.23
CA MET A 20 6.65 -0.58 1.02
C MET A 20 8.16 -0.65 0.90
N LYS A 21 8.83 -0.72 2.04
CA LYS A 21 10.27 -0.96 2.12
C LYS A 21 10.50 -2.45 2.23
N GLY A 22 11.07 -3.05 1.17
CA GLY A 22 11.27 -4.48 1.06
C GLY A 22 10.11 -5.17 0.36
N THR A 23 9.95 -6.46 0.66
CA THR A 23 8.88 -7.29 0.10
C THR A 23 8.01 -7.84 1.21
N PRO A 24 6.80 -8.34 0.90
CA PRO A 24 5.95 -8.93 1.94
C PRO A 24 6.60 -10.08 2.71
N GLU A 25 7.46 -10.86 2.05
CA GLU A 25 8.19 -11.97 2.68
C GLU A 25 9.40 -11.48 3.48
N PHE A 26 10.03 -10.38 3.04
CA PHE A 26 11.23 -9.82 3.68
C PHE A 26 11.10 -8.30 3.82
N PRO A 27 10.18 -7.83 4.68
CA PRO A 27 10.03 -6.38 4.88
C PRO A 27 11.29 -5.82 5.55
N GLN A 28 11.71 -4.63 5.10
CA GLN A 28 12.93 -3.95 5.56
C GLN A 28 12.62 -2.81 6.53
N CYS A 29 11.41 -2.76 7.05
CA CYS A 29 10.94 -1.72 7.96
C CYS A 29 9.81 -2.29 8.79
N GLY A 30 9.84 -2.02 10.11
CA GLY A 30 8.81 -2.51 11.02
C GLY A 30 7.40 -2.03 10.66
N PHE A 31 7.29 -0.80 10.19
CA PHE A 31 5.98 -0.25 9.77
C PHE A 31 5.45 -0.96 8.53
N SER A 32 6.32 -1.26 7.56
CA SER A 32 5.93 -2.06 6.39
C SER A 32 5.51 -3.46 6.80
N ALA A 33 6.26 -4.08 7.72
CA ALA A 33 5.95 -5.42 8.22
C ALA A 33 4.58 -5.46 8.90
N GLN A 34 4.25 -4.47 9.72
CA GLN A 34 2.98 -4.41 10.42
C GLN A 34 1.81 -4.24 9.44
N THR A 35 1.99 -3.41 8.42
CA THR A 35 0.97 -3.20 7.39
C THR A 35 0.71 -4.47 6.60
N VAL A 36 1.76 -5.16 6.18
CA VAL A 36 1.64 -6.45 5.48
C VAL A 36 0.93 -7.48 6.36
N ALA A 37 1.29 -7.54 7.64
CA ALA A 37 0.67 -8.48 8.58
C ALA A 37 -0.84 -8.25 8.69
N ALA A 38 -1.27 -6.99 8.78
CA ALA A 38 -2.69 -6.65 8.84
C ALA A 38 -3.43 -7.08 7.56
N LEU A 39 -2.86 -6.78 6.39
CA LEU A 39 -3.45 -7.16 5.12
C LEU A 39 -3.56 -8.69 4.98
N ARG A 40 -2.49 -9.41 5.32
CA ARG A 40 -2.47 -10.88 5.26
C ARG A 40 -3.43 -11.50 6.26
N ASN A 41 -3.54 -10.92 7.44
CA ASN A 41 -4.45 -11.41 8.47
C ASN A 41 -5.92 -11.29 8.04
N LEU A 42 -6.25 -10.32 7.19
CA LEU A 42 -7.57 -10.18 6.60
C LEU A 42 -7.76 -11.04 5.35
N GLY A 43 -6.71 -11.75 4.90
CA GLY A 43 -6.77 -12.51 3.67
C GLY A 43 -6.82 -11.64 2.41
N ALA A 44 -6.31 -10.44 2.50
CA ALA A 44 -6.37 -9.48 1.40
C ALA A 44 -5.40 -9.85 0.27
N LYS A 45 -5.89 -9.70 -0.97
CA LYS A 45 -5.04 -9.74 -2.15
C LYS A 45 -4.57 -8.33 -2.44
N PHE A 46 -3.27 -8.17 -2.62
CA PHE A 46 -2.71 -6.85 -2.91
C PHE A 46 -1.45 -6.97 -3.78
N HIS A 47 -1.25 -5.94 -4.59
CA HIS A 47 -0.01 -5.75 -5.34
C HIS A 47 0.94 -4.92 -4.48
N TYR A 48 2.22 -5.28 -4.45
CA TYR A 48 3.20 -4.48 -3.72
C TYR A 48 4.25 -3.90 -4.66
N VAL A 49 4.83 -2.80 -4.24
CA VAL A 49 5.97 -2.18 -4.90
C VAL A 49 7.06 -1.96 -3.84
N ASN A 50 8.22 -2.57 -4.06
CA ASN A 50 9.37 -2.34 -3.19
C ASN A 50 10.07 -1.05 -3.63
N ILE A 51 9.93 0.00 -2.83
CA ILE A 51 10.47 1.32 -3.18
C ILE A 51 12.00 1.36 -3.20
N PHE A 52 12.66 0.36 -2.61
CA PHE A 52 14.12 0.27 -2.68
C PHE A 52 14.61 -0.15 -4.07
N ASP A 53 13.75 -0.77 -4.88
CA ASP A 53 14.09 -1.16 -6.25
C ASP A 53 13.99 0.00 -7.24
N ASP A 54 13.37 1.11 -6.85
CA ASP A 54 13.16 2.26 -7.75
C ASP A 54 13.28 3.57 -6.98
N PRO A 55 14.50 4.09 -6.81
CA PRO A 55 14.73 5.35 -6.08
C PRO A 55 14.01 6.56 -6.67
N GLU A 56 13.87 6.62 -7.99
CA GLU A 56 13.15 7.72 -8.65
C GLU A 56 11.67 7.69 -8.29
N LEU A 57 11.05 6.53 -8.32
CA LEU A 57 9.65 6.37 -7.93
C LEU A 57 9.46 6.71 -6.46
N ARG A 58 10.38 6.25 -5.60
CA ARG A 58 10.36 6.53 -4.16
C ARG A 58 10.27 8.04 -3.88
N GLU A 59 11.10 8.84 -4.54
CA GLU A 59 11.10 10.28 -4.34
C GLU A 59 9.88 10.95 -4.97
N ALA A 60 9.51 10.53 -6.18
CA ALA A 60 8.38 11.11 -6.89
C ALA A 60 7.04 10.81 -6.22
N LEU A 61 6.90 9.61 -5.64
CA LEU A 61 5.65 9.22 -4.98
C LEU A 61 5.34 10.07 -3.75
N LYS A 62 6.36 10.50 -3.02
CA LYS A 62 6.16 11.41 -1.88
C LYS A 62 5.52 12.72 -2.32
N ARG A 63 5.94 13.26 -3.47
CA ARG A 63 5.33 14.47 -4.04
C ARG A 63 3.96 14.20 -4.64
N PHE A 64 3.83 13.09 -5.37
CA PHE A 64 2.58 12.68 -6.01
C PHE A 64 1.46 12.52 -4.97
N SER A 65 1.77 11.88 -3.85
CA SER A 65 0.79 11.57 -2.80
C SER A 65 0.66 12.68 -1.76
N ASN A 66 1.60 13.61 -1.74
CA ASN A 66 1.77 14.56 -0.65
C ASN A 66 1.89 13.85 0.72
N TRP A 67 2.56 12.69 0.73
CA TRP A 67 2.75 11.86 1.91
C TRP A 67 4.24 11.51 2.04
N PRO A 68 4.90 11.92 3.13
CA PRO A 68 6.38 11.91 3.17
C PRO A 68 7.01 10.57 3.52
N THR A 69 6.23 9.59 3.97
CA THR A 69 6.79 8.36 4.54
C THR A 69 6.21 7.11 3.87
N TYR A 70 6.83 5.96 4.17
CA TYR A 70 6.40 4.65 3.74
C TYR A 70 6.17 3.76 4.98
N PRO A 71 5.27 2.77 4.91
CA PRO A 71 4.51 2.34 3.74
C PRO A 71 3.40 3.32 3.34
N GLN A 72 2.90 3.19 2.11
CA GLN A 72 1.72 3.89 1.63
C GLN A 72 0.75 2.88 1.05
N LEU A 73 -0.48 2.86 1.58
CA LEU A 73 -1.53 1.95 1.14
C LEU A 73 -2.53 2.71 0.26
N TYR A 74 -2.82 2.15 -0.91
CA TYR A 74 -3.78 2.70 -1.86
C TYR A 74 -4.88 1.68 -2.11
N VAL A 75 -6.13 2.15 -2.18
CA VAL A 75 -7.28 1.34 -2.56
C VAL A 75 -8.01 2.05 -3.69
N ASN A 76 -8.17 1.37 -4.81
CA ASN A 76 -8.78 1.92 -6.04
C ASN A 76 -8.12 3.24 -6.48
N GLY A 77 -6.80 3.32 -6.36
CA GLY A 77 -6.02 4.49 -6.77
C GLY A 77 -6.01 5.63 -5.78
N GLU A 78 -6.69 5.50 -4.64
CA GLU A 78 -6.75 6.55 -3.62
C GLU A 78 -5.90 6.20 -2.41
N LEU A 79 -5.14 7.16 -1.92
CA LEU A 79 -4.30 6.97 -0.74
C LEU A 79 -5.18 6.77 0.50
N VAL A 80 -5.04 5.63 1.13
CA VAL A 80 -5.64 5.37 2.45
C VAL A 80 -4.78 6.02 3.54
N GLY A 81 -3.47 5.80 3.47
CA GLY A 81 -2.51 6.35 4.41
C GLY A 81 -1.33 5.45 4.64
N GLY A 82 -0.60 5.72 5.70
CA GLY A 82 0.54 4.92 6.14
C GLY A 82 0.16 3.85 7.14
N CYS A 83 1.18 3.33 7.85
CA CYS A 83 1.01 2.25 8.82
C CYS A 83 0.01 2.59 9.93
N ASP A 84 0.12 3.77 10.52
CA ASP A 84 -0.73 4.15 11.66
C ASP A 84 -2.21 4.16 11.28
N ILE A 85 -2.52 4.75 10.12
CA ILE A 85 -3.90 4.81 9.63
C ILE A 85 -4.42 3.42 9.28
N ALA A 86 -3.60 2.62 8.58
CA ALA A 86 -3.98 1.26 8.20
C ALA A 86 -4.25 0.39 9.43
N LEU A 87 -3.42 0.47 10.47
CA LEU A 87 -3.61 -0.29 11.70
C LEU A 87 -4.82 0.17 12.48
N GLU A 88 -5.08 1.46 12.53
CA GLU A 88 -6.29 2.01 13.16
C GLU A 88 -7.54 1.45 12.50
N MET A 89 -7.58 1.51 11.17
CA MET A 89 -8.70 0.97 10.40
C MET A 89 -8.82 -0.55 10.53
N TYR A 90 -7.69 -1.23 10.67
CA TYR A 90 -7.67 -2.67 10.92
C TYR A 90 -8.33 -3.00 12.26
N ARG A 91 -7.99 -2.27 13.31
CA ARG A 91 -8.52 -2.52 14.65
C ARG A 91 -10.01 -2.25 14.76
N ASN A 92 -10.51 -1.23 14.06
CA ASN A 92 -11.93 -0.83 14.16
C ASN A 92 -12.82 -1.48 13.10
N GLY A 93 -12.27 -2.35 12.23
CA GLY A 93 -13.03 -3.05 11.19
C GLY A 93 -13.21 -2.30 9.87
N GLU A 94 -12.83 -1.03 9.80
CA GLU A 94 -12.97 -0.23 8.58
C GLU A 94 -12.12 -0.75 7.44
N LEU A 95 -10.92 -1.26 7.73
CA LEU A 95 -10.02 -1.77 6.69
C LEU A 95 -10.62 -3.00 6.02
N LYS A 96 -11.18 -3.92 6.78
CA LYS A 96 -11.84 -5.10 6.24
C LYS A 96 -12.99 -4.71 5.32
N ASP A 97 -13.82 -3.77 5.73
CA ASP A 97 -14.96 -3.30 4.95
C ASP A 97 -14.51 -2.64 3.65
N LEU A 98 -13.49 -1.79 3.73
CA LEU A 98 -12.93 -1.11 2.57
C LEU A 98 -12.37 -2.11 1.55
N LEU A 99 -11.60 -3.09 2.01
CA LEU A 99 -11.00 -4.11 1.16
C LEU A 99 -12.08 -5.04 0.55
N ALA A 100 -13.11 -5.37 1.31
CA ALA A 100 -14.23 -6.17 0.79
C ALA A 100 -14.97 -5.43 -0.32
N THR A 101 -15.24 -4.13 -0.14
CA THR A 101 -15.86 -3.29 -1.15
C THR A 101 -15.02 -3.22 -2.42
N ALA A 102 -13.70 -3.22 -2.28
CA ALA A 102 -12.77 -3.22 -3.42
C ALA A 102 -12.60 -4.61 -4.05
N GLY A 103 -13.20 -5.67 -3.48
CA GLY A 103 -13.08 -7.02 -4.00
C GLY A 103 -11.76 -7.71 -3.65
N ALA A 104 -11.00 -7.17 -2.70
CA ALA A 104 -9.68 -7.69 -2.34
C ALA A 104 -9.72 -8.71 -1.20
N VAL A 105 -10.84 -8.81 -0.49
CA VAL A 105 -11.07 -9.84 0.54
C VAL A 105 -12.44 -10.47 0.32
N THR A 106 -12.57 -11.73 0.71
CA THR A 106 -13.86 -12.42 0.71
C THR A 106 -14.67 -11.94 1.93
N ALA A 107 -15.89 -11.52 1.69
CA ALA A 107 -16.76 -11.06 2.75
C ALA A 107 -17.10 -12.17 3.73
#